data_95882acea9e1448ad136d0a3751a7ec0
#
_entry.id   95882acea9e1448ad136d0a3751a7ec0
#
_cell.length_a   1.000
_cell.length_b   1.000
_cell.length_c   1.000
_cell.angle_alpha   90.00
_cell.angle_beta   90.00
_cell.angle_gamma   90.00
#
_symmetry.space_group_name_H-M   'P 1'
#
loop_
_entity.id
_entity.type
_entity.pdbx_description
1 polymer ?
#
loop_
_entity_poly.entity_id
_entity_poly.type
_entity_poly.pdbx_seq_one_letter_code
_entity_poly.pdbx_strand_id
1 'polypeptide(L)'
;MAPSLSPAEVMVWRRFQPVRVEEPSVSDTLAVMNGIKHYYEQHHHVQVPADVLSATVTLSERYITDRYLPDKAIDLLDEACACCNLAHPVISEYLGMQKELDALKQEEAEMESADVNEPIDYERVAERKTRIAKLEADLPAKQAAASEIQVTMDDVAKVIELWTGIPAVK
;
A
#
# COMPACT_ATOMS: atom_id res chain seq x y z
N MET A 1 -33.35 6.22 -25.83
CA MET A 1 -34.38 5.17 -25.81
C MET A 1 -34.12 4.30 -24.59
N ALA A 2 -34.94 4.40 -23.55
CA ALA A 2 -34.77 3.56 -22.35
C ALA A 2 -35.20 2.12 -22.69
N PRO A 3 -34.48 1.07 -22.23
CA PRO A 3 -34.88 -0.29 -22.45
C PRO A 3 -36.21 -0.56 -21.74
N SER A 4 -37.16 -1.19 -22.43
CA SER A 4 -38.44 -1.61 -21.87
C SER A 4 -38.22 -2.77 -20.90
N LEU A 5 -38.40 -2.52 -19.60
CA LEU A 5 -38.29 -3.55 -18.56
C LEU A 5 -39.44 -4.56 -18.67
N SER A 6 -39.16 -5.83 -18.40
CA SER A 6 -40.17 -6.87 -18.33
C SER A 6 -41.11 -6.66 -17.12
N PRO A 7 -42.36 -7.20 -17.15
CA PRO A 7 -43.26 -7.09 -16.01
C PRO A 7 -42.71 -7.63 -14.69
N ALA A 8 -41.84 -8.62 -14.73
CA ALA A 8 -41.16 -9.18 -13.54
C ALA A 8 -40.10 -8.20 -12.99
N GLU A 9 -39.35 -7.55 -13.86
CA GLU A 9 -38.38 -6.52 -13.48
C GLU A 9 -39.07 -5.29 -12.86
N VAL A 10 -40.20 -4.89 -13.42
CA VAL A 10 -41.00 -3.78 -12.86
C VAL A 10 -41.53 -4.10 -11.47
N MET A 11 -41.91 -5.37 -11.18
CA MET A 11 -42.35 -5.78 -9.84
C MET A 11 -41.21 -5.79 -8.81
N VAL A 12 -39.99 -6.11 -9.19
CA VAL A 12 -38.82 -6.06 -8.31
C VAL A 12 -38.49 -4.61 -7.98
N TRP A 13 -38.48 -3.70 -8.96
CA TRP A 13 -38.20 -2.28 -8.76
C TRP A 13 -39.17 -1.55 -7.83
N ARG A 14 -40.44 -1.98 -7.75
CA ARG A 14 -41.43 -1.40 -6.83
C ARG A 14 -41.12 -1.69 -5.36
N ARG A 15 -40.27 -2.62 -5.04
CA ARG A 15 -39.88 -3.01 -3.67
C ARG A 15 -38.63 -2.28 -3.18
N PHE A 16 -37.93 -1.61 -4.07
CA PHE A 16 -36.70 -0.86 -3.75
C PHE A 16 -36.93 0.62 -3.96
N GLN A 17 -36.64 1.39 -2.92
CA GLN A 17 -36.63 2.84 -3.04
C GLN A 17 -35.25 3.26 -3.52
N PRO A 18 -35.08 3.95 -4.67
CA PRO A 18 -33.77 4.38 -5.13
C PRO A 18 -33.24 5.45 -4.18
N VAL A 19 -32.03 5.23 -3.68
CA VAL A 19 -31.27 6.22 -2.92
C VAL A 19 -30.23 6.80 -3.86
N ARG A 20 -30.31 8.10 -4.13
CA ARG A 20 -29.32 8.79 -4.95
C ARG A 20 -28.12 9.15 -4.09
N VAL A 21 -26.96 8.64 -4.47
CA VAL A 21 -25.68 8.99 -3.86
C VAL A 21 -24.99 9.97 -4.78
N GLU A 22 -24.68 11.16 -4.26
CA GLU A 22 -23.96 12.19 -5.02
C GLU A 22 -22.45 12.04 -4.83
N GLU A 23 -21.68 12.48 -5.82
CA GLU A 23 -20.22 12.52 -5.74
C GLU A 23 -19.79 13.46 -4.62
N PRO A 24 -18.90 13.03 -3.69
CA PRO A 24 -18.41 13.90 -2.64
C PRO A 24 -17.55 15.04 -3.20
N SER A 25 -17.51 16.15 -2.47
CA SER A 25 -16.63 17.27 -2.82
C SER A 25 -15.15 16.91 -2.62
N VAL A 26 -14.26 17.74 -3.16
CA VAL A 26 -12.80 17.63 -2.93
C VAL A 26 -12.48 17.67 -1.43
N SER A 27 -13.14 18.54 -0.67
CA SER A 27 -12.93 18.65 0.79
C SER A 27 -13.40 17.40 1.54
N ASP A 28 -14.55 16.84 1.17
CA ASP A 28 -15.04 15.61 1.79
C ASP A 28 -14.16 14.42 1.43
N THR A 29 -13.73 14.35 0.16
CA THR A 29 -12.78 13.33 -0.30
C THR A 29 -11.45 13.43 0.46
N LEU A 30 -10.92 14.64 0.68
CA LEU A 30 -9.70 14.82 1.45
C LEU A 30 -9.87 14.36 2.90
N ALA A 31 -11.03 14.60 3.52
CA ALA A 31 -11.32 14.10 4.86
C ALA A 31 -11.35 12.56 4.91
N VAL A 32 -11.97 11.92 3.92
CA VAL A 32 -11.97 10.46 3.76
C VAL A 32 -10.53 9.95 3.59
N MET A 33 -9.76 10.54 2.68
CA MET A 33 -8.39 10.15 2.39
C MET A 33 -7.47 10.27 3.61
N ASN A 34 -7.63 11.32 4.42
CA ASN A 34 -6.90 11.46 5.70
C ASN A 34 -7.23 10.33 6.69
N GLY A 35 -8.47 9.85 6.69
CA GLY A 35 -8.90 8.74 7.54
C GLY A 35 -8.30 7.39 7.12
N ILE A 36 -8.09 7.18 5.83
CA ILE A 36 -7.66 5.89 5.28
C ILE A 36 -6.19 5.82 4.87
N LYS A 37 -5.47 6.94 4.76
CA LYS A 37 -4.10 6.98 4.25
C LYS A 37 -3.15 6.02 4.97
N HIS A 38 -3.33 5.82 6.28
CA HIS A 38 -2.47 4.96 7.08
C HIS A 38 -2.50 3.49 6.62
N TYR A 39 -3.60 3.01 6.02
CA TYR A 39 -3.67 1.66 5.45
C TYR A 39 -2.73 1.53 4.24
N TYR A 40 -2.68 2.54 3.39
CA TYR A 40 -1.79 2.57 2.22
C TYR A 40 -0.33 2.76 2.62
N GLU A 41 -0.06 3.64 3.62
CA GLU A 41 1.27 3.81 4.20
C GLU A 41 1.81 2.49 4.76
N GLN A 42 0.99 1.73 5.48
CA GLN A 42 1.36 0.44 6.03
C GLN A 42 1.52 -0.64 4.95
N HIS A 43 0.60 -0.68 3.97
CA HIS A 43 0.62 -1.69 2.92
C HIS A 43 1.84 -1.54 2.00
N HIS A 44 2.17 -0.32 1.61
CA HIS A 44 3.28 -0.02 0.70
C HIS A 44 4.59 0.33 1.42
N HIS A 45 4.58 0.42 2.75
CA HIS A 45 5.75 0.79 3.58
C HIS A 45 6.36 2.14 3.18
N VAL A 46 5.53 3.12 2.90
CA VAL A 46 5.89 4.51 2.56
C VAL A 46 5.12 5.50 3.42
N GLN A 47 5.56 6.74 3.49
CA GLN A 47 4.82 7.81 4.14
C GLN A 47 4.15 8.69 3.10
N VAL A 48 2.95 9.20 3.42
CA VAL A 48 2.20 10.13 2.55
C VAL A 48 2.10 11.50 3.23
N PRO A 49 2.90 12.49 2.81
CA PRO A 49 2.80 13.86 3.31
C PRO A 49 1.42 14.47 3.04
N ALA A 50 0.98 15.38 3.92
CA ALA A 50 -0.35 15.97 3.84
C ALA A 50 -0.56 16.83 2.57
N ASP A 51 0.48 17.50 2.11
CA ASP A 51 0.48 18.27 0.86
C ASP A 51 0.35 17.37 -0.37
N VAL A 52 1.05 16.24 -0.40
CA VAL A 52 0.93 15.23 -1.47
C VAL A 52 -0.45 14.60 -1.47
N LEU A 53 -1.02 14.30 -0.30
CA LEU A 53 -2.38 13.78 -0.18
C LEU A 53 -3.42 14.76 -0.75
N SER A 54 -3.32 16.04 -0.37
CA SER A 54 -4.19 17.10 -0.88
C SER A 54 -4.07 17.28 -2.39
N ALA A 55 -2.83 17.25 -2.89
CA ALA A 55 -2.57 17.32 -4.31
C ALA A 55 -3.13 16.11 -5.07
N THR A 56 -3.03 14.89 -4.51
CA THR A 56 -3.59 13.69 -5.11
C THR A 56 -5.09 13.84 -5.37
N VAL A 57 -5.86 14.36 -4.39
CA VAL A 57 -7.29 14.61 -4.57
C VAL A 57 -7.54 15.64 -5.68
N THR A 58 -6.86 16.79 -5.61
CA THR A 58 -7.05 17.88 -6.57
C THR A 58 -6.66 17.48 -8.00
N LEU A 59 -5.54 16.75 -8.14
CA LEU A 59 -5.07 16.30 -9.45
C LEU A 59 -5.96 15.19 -10.02
N SER A 60 -6.50 14.30 -9.18
CA SER A 60 -7.45 13.28 -9.62
C SER A 60 -8.72 13.91 -10.17
N GLU A 61 -9.25 14.94 -9.52
CA GLU A 61 -10.41 15.69 -10.02
C GLU A 61 -10.14 16.34 -11.37
N ARG A 62 -8.96 16.95 -11.51
CA ARG A 62 -8.59 17.75 -12.70
C ARG A 62 -8.26 16.90 -13.93
N TYR A 63 -7.57 15.78 -13.74
CA TYR A 63 -6.99 14.99 -14.85
C TYR A 63 -7.71 13.67 -15.13
N ILE A 64 -8.41 13.09 -14.12
CA ILE A 64 -9.14 11.83 -14.26
C ILE A 64 -10.62 12.13 -14.38
N THR A 65 -11.13 12.17 -15.61
CA THR A 65 -12.51 12.62 -15.90
C THR A 65 -13.49 11.47 -16.14
N ASP A 66 -12.99 10.26 -16.28
CA ASP A 66 -13.77 9.04 -16.56
C ASP A 66 -14.21 8.28 -15.30
N ARG A 67 -13.82 8.75 -14.13
CA ARG A 67 -14.13 8.17 -12.81
C ARG A 67 -14.58 9.24 -11.83
N TYR A 68 -15.17 8.81 -10.72
CA TYR A 68 -15.75 9.68 -9.68
C TYR A 68 -14.91 9.69 -8.41
N LEU A 69 -15.01 10.78 -7.63
CA LEU A 69 -14.53 10.83 -6.27
C LEU A 69 -15.43 9.97 -5.35
N PRO A 70 -14.90 9.33 -4.29
CA PRO A 70 -13.49 9.36 -3.86
C PRO A 70 -12.60 8.35 -4.59
N ASP A 71 -13.16 7.39 -5.31
CA ASP A 71 -12.48 6.20 -5.85
C ASP A 71 -11.27 6.57 -6.71
N LYS A 72 -11.40 7.54 -7.62
CA LYS A 72 -10.27 7.96 -8.47
C LYS A 72 -9.09 8.54 -7.68
N ALA A 73 -9.35 9.19 -6.56
CA ALA A 73 -8.30 9.72 -5.69
C ALA A 73 -7.64 8.61 -4.86
N ILE A 74 -8.42 7.64 -4.42
CA ILE A 74 -7.95 6.45 -3.69
C ILE A 74 -7.05 5.61 -4.59
N ASP A 75 -7.51 5.29 -5.81
CA ASP A 75 -6.74 4.52 -6.79
C ASP A 75 -5.42 5.23 -7.15
N LEU A 76 -5.48 6.56 -7.33
CA LEU A 76 -4.28 7.35 -7.62
C LEU A 76 -3.28 7.33 -6.48
N LEU A 77 -3.75 7.40 -5.22
CA LEU A 77 -2.89 7.29 -4.05
C LEU A 77 -2.24 5.91 -3.95
N ASP A 78 -3.03 4.86 -4.13
CA ASP A 78 -2.56 3.48 -4.07
C ASP A 78 -1.44 3.23 -5.09
N GLU A 79 -1.65 3.62 -6.33
CA GLU A 79 -0.66 3.47 -7.40
C GLU A 79 0.57 4.35 -7.18
N ALA A 80 0.41 5.57 -6.66
CA ALA A 80 1.55 6.44 -6.33
C ALA A 80 2.41 5.85 -5.20
N CYS A 81 1.77 5.27 -4.18
CA CYS A 81 2.46 4.55 -3.11
C CYS A 81 3.21 3.32 -3.64
N ALA A 82 2.59 2.56 -4.55
CA ALA A 82 3.22 1.41 -5.20
C ALA A 82 4.44 1.82 -6.04
N CYS A 83 4.32 2.87 -6.86
CA CYS A 83 5.42 3.42 -7.64
C CYS A 83 6.57 3.89 -6.75
N CYS A 84 6.26 4.57 -5.65
CA CYS A 84 7.27 5.01 -4.67
C CYS A 84 7.99 3.82 -4.04
N ASN A 85 7.26 2.78 -3.60
CA ASN A 85 7.86 1.56 -3.06
C ASN A 85 8.82 0.90 -4.06
N LEU A 86 8.39 0.72 -5.31
CA LEU A 86 9.20 0.11 -6.37
C LEU A 86 10.45 0.93 -6.72
N ALA A 87 10.39 2.25 -6.58
CA ALA A 87 11.54 3.13 -6.84
C ALA A 87 12.62 3.06 -5.73
N HIS A 88 12.29 2.52 -4.56
CA HIS A 88 13.17 2.49 -3.39
C HIS A 88 13.47 1.05 -2.92
N PRO A 89 14.48 0.38 -3.49
CA PRO A 89 14.83 -1.01 -3.15
C PRO A 89 15.13 -1.25 -1.67
N VAL A 90 15.53 -0.22 -0.92
CA VAL A 90 15.82 -0.30 0.52
C VAL A 90 14.62 -0.83 1.33
N ILE A 91 13.39 -0.57 0.88
CA ILE A 91 12.16 -1.07 1.52
C ILE A 91 12.11 -2.59 1.40
N SER A 92 12.27 -3.13 0.18
CA SER A 92 12.24 -4.57 -0.06
C SER A 92 13.42 -5.29 0.59
N GLU A 93 14.59 -4.66 0.65
CA GLU A 93 15.76 -5.19 1.37
C GLU A 93 15.47 -5.30 2.87
N TYR A 94 14.95 -4.24 3.48
CA TYR A 94 14.57 -4.24 4.90
C TYR A 94 13.54 -5.36 5.20
N LEU A 95 12.46 -5.43 4.43
CA LEU A 95 11.42 -6.45 4.62
C LEU A 95 11.96 -7.87 4.41
N GLY A 96 12.84 -8.06 3.44
CA GLY A 96 13.53 -9.34 3.20
C GLY A 96 14.39 -9.76 4.40
N MET A 97 15.18 -8.83 4.93
CA MET A 97 16.02 -9.07 6.12
C MET A 97 15.18 -9.39 7.35
N GLN A 98 14.09 -8.67 7.57
CA GLN A 98 13.18 -8.92 8.69
C GLN A 98 12.54 -10.31 8.58
N LYS A 99 12.03 -10.65 7.41
CA LYS A 99 11.44 -11.98 7.17
C LYS A 99 12.46 -13.12 7.37
N GLU A 100 13.70 -12.93 6.93
CA GLU A 100 14.79 -13.90 7.15
C GLU A 100 15.09 -14.04 8.63
N LEU A 101 15.18 -12.93 9.37
CA LEU A 101 15.43 -12.94 10.81
C LEU A 101 14.32 -13.67 11.57
N ASP A 102 13.05 -13.38 11.24
CA ASP A 102 11.91 -14.02 11.88
C ASP A 102 11.89 -15.53 11.61
N ALA A 103 12.19 -15.95 10.37
CA ALA A 103 12.28 -17.35 10.02
C ALA A 103 13.39 -18.08 10.78
N LEU A 104 14.59 -17.48 10.88
CA LEU A 104 15.72 -18.08 11.61
C LEU A 104 15.46 -18.18 13.12
N LYS A 105 14.77 -17.19 13.71
CA LYS A 105 14.36 -17.22 15.13
C LYS A 105 13.28 -18.27 15.37
N GLN A 106 12.34 -18.43 14.45
CA GLN A 106 11.34 -19.48 14.55
C GLN A 106 11.98 -20.87 14.47
N GLU A 107 12.91 -21.11 13.54
CA GLU A 107 13.65 -22.36 13.47
C GLU A 107 14.45 -22.63 14.76
N GLU A 108 15.05 -21.60 15.36
CA GLU A 108 15.77 -21.74 16.63
C GLU A 108 14.83 -22.17 17.77
N ALA A 109 13.66 -21.55 17.87
CA ALA A 109 12.65 -21.89 18.87
C ALA A 109 12.07 -23.32 18.69
N GLU A 110 11.86 -23.73 17.43
CA GLU A 110 11.40 -25.09 17.11
C GLU A 110 12.45 -26.15 17.49
N MET A 111 13.73 -25.87 17.26
CA MET A 111 14.82 -26.79 17.63
C MET A 111 15.03 -26.87 19.15
N GLU A 112 14.82 -25.77 19.89
CA GLU A 112 14.88 -25.78 21.36
C GLU A 112 13.72 -26.59 21.99
N SER A 113 12.59 -26.67 21.29
CA SER A 113 11.42 -27.43 21.74
C SER A 113 11.38 -28.88 21.26
N ALA A 114 12.25 -29.26 20.32
CA ALA A 114 12.34 -30.62 19.78
C ALA A 114 12.99 -31.59 20.79
N ASP A 115 12.53 -32.85 20.75
CA ASP A 115 12.97 -33.90 21.67
C ASP A 115 14.49 -34.19 21.53
N VAL A 116 15.19 -34.34 22.66
CA VAL A 116 16.66 -34.37 22.82
C VAL A 116 17.35 -35.57 22.14
N ASN A 117 16.65 -36.35 21.33
CA ASN A 117 17.18 -37.59 20.75
C ASN A 117 17.81 -37.48 19.35
N GLU A 118 17.77 -36.32 18.70
CA GLU A 118 18.47 -36.12 17.43
C GLU A 118 19.88 -35.53 17.64
N PRO A 119 20.88 -35.98 16.90
CA PRO A 119 22.22 -35.43 16.99
C PRO A 119 22.22 -33.94 16.55
N ILE A 120 22.61 -33.07 17.47
CA ILE A 120 22.70 -31.63 17.22
C ILE A 120 23.85 -31.34 16.26
N ASP A 121 23.54 -30.76 15.12
CA ASP A 121 24.54 -30.21 14.20
C ASP A 121 25.02 -28.84 14.69
N TYR A 122 26.09 -28.87 15.46
CA TYR A 122 26.68 -27.66 16.07
C TYR A 122 27.17 -26.63 15.05
N GLU A 123 27.58 -27.08 13.85
CA GLU A 123 28.05 -26.19 12.79
C GLU A 123 26.90 -25.36 12.24
N ARG A 124 25.76 -25.99 11.93
CA ARG A 124 24.52 -25.29 11.51
C ARG A 124 23.98 -24.35 12.59
N VAL A 125 24.06 -24.72 13.83
CA VAL A 125 23.66 -23.86 14.96
C VAL A 125 24.54 -22.61 15.03
N ALA A 126 25.86 -22.77 14.89
CA ALA A 126 26.81 -21.67 14.92
C ALA A 126 26.63 -20.72 13.72
N GLU A 127 26.44 -21.25 12.51
CA GLU A 127 26.16 -20.47 11.33
C GLU A 127 24.88 -19.66 11.47
N ARG A 128 23.78 -20.27 11.96
CA ARG A 128 22.52 -19.60 12.19
C ARG A 128 22.65 -18.46 13.19
N LYS A 129 23.28 -18.70 14.33
CA LYS A 129 23.52 -17.65 15.36
C LYS A 129 24.33 -16.48 14.79
N THR A 130 25.36 -16.79 13.99
CA THR A 130 26.16 -15.76 13.32
C THR A 130 25.31 -14.95 12.35
N ARG A 131 24.43 -15.61 11.59
CA ARG A 131 23.51 -14.94 10.63
C ARG A 131 22.50 -14.07 11.34
N ILE A 132 21.88 -14.55 12.42
CA ILE A 132 20.95 -13.80 13.26
C ILE A 132 21.64 -12.53 13.80
N ALA A 133 22.82 -12.68 14.41
CA ALA A 133 23.56 -11.54 14.98
C ALA A 133 23.90 -10.49 13.91
N LYS A 134 24.26 -10.90 12.70
CA LYS A 134 24.53 -10.00 11.58
C LYS A 134 23.25 -9.26 11.14
N LEU A 135 22.13 -9.99 10.98
CA LEU A 135 20.86 -9.37 10.60
C LEU A 135 20.38 -8.38 11.66
N GLU A 136 20.49 -8.72 12.95
CA GLU A 136 20.13 -7.81 14.05
C GLU A 136 21.02 -6.56 14.11
N ALA A 137 22.27 -6.65 13.73
CA ALA A 137 23.18 -5.50 13.66
C ALA A 137 22.85 -4.57 12.47
N ASP A 138 22.51 -5.14 11.31
CA ASP A 138 22.29 -4.39 10.07
C ASP A 138 20.85 -3.85 9.95
N LEU A 139 19.87 -4.52 10.58
CA LEU A 139 18.44 -4.23 10.47
C LEU A 139 18.06 -2.80 10.89
N PRO A 140 18.56 -2.23 12.02
CA PRO A 140 18.17 -0.88 12.46
C PRO A 140 18.53 0.21 11.45
N ALA A 141 19.68 0.11 10.79
CA ALA A 141 20.11 1.07 9.78
C ALA A 141 19.23 0.99 8.52
N LYS A 142 18.86 -0.23 8.09
CA LYS A 142 17.95 -0.44 6.96
C LYS A 142 16.53 0.01 7.29
N GLN A 143 16.05 -0.24 8.51
CA GLN A 143 14.75 0.22 8.98
C GLN A 143 14.67 1.74 8.98
N ALA A 144 15.68 2.44 9.51
CA ALA A 144 15.73 3.88 9.52
C ALA A 144 15.67 4.45 8.10
N ALA A 145 16.49 3.92 7.19
CA ALA A 145 16.48 4.35 5.78
C ALA A 145 15.15 4.08 5.08
N ALA A 146 14.51 2.94 5.33
CA ALA A 146 13.22 2.60 4.75
C ALA A 146 12.09 3.48 5.31
N SER A 147 12.14 3.84 6.60
CA SER A 147 11.10 4.66 7.25
C SER A 147 11.10 6.13 6.83
N GLU A 148 12.16 6.62 6.20
CA GLU A 148 12.24 7.99 5.67
C GLU A 148 11.63 8.15 4.28
N ILE A 149 11.27 7.05 3.61
CA ILE A 149 10.72 7.08 2.26
C ILE A 149 9.32 7.69 2.26
N GLN A 150 9.15 8.74 1.47
CA GLN A 150 7.89 9.47 1.33
C GLN A 150 7.46 9.52 -0.13
N VAL A 151 6.15 9.41 -0.35
CA VAL A 151 5.54 9.64 -1.66
C VAL A 151 5.74 11.11 -2.04
N THR A 152 6.13 11.35 -3.28
CA THR A 152 6.40 12.67 -3.82
C THR A 152 5.35 13.11 -4.83
N MET A 153 5.31 14.40 -5.12
CA MET A 153 4.48 14.93 -6.22
C MET A 153 4.84 14.31 -7.57
N ASP A 154 6.12 13.98 -7.77
CA ASP A 154 6.58 13.33 -9.00
C ASP A 154 6.02 11.91 -9.15
N ASP A 155 5.83 11.18 -8.05
CA ASP A 155 5.23 9.85 -8.09
C ASP A 155 3.76 9.94 -8.51
N VAL A 156 3.01 10.88 -7.94
CA VAL A 156 1.62 11.15 -8.32
C VAL A 156 1.52 11.59 -9.79
N ALA A 157 2.40 12.49 -10.22
CA ALA A 157 2.42 13.00 -11.59
C ALA A 157 2.72 11.91 -12.62
N LYS A 158 3.67 11.01 -12.33
CA LYS A 158 3.98 9.86 -13.19
C LYS A 158 2.79 8.94 -13.41
N VAL A 159 2.02 8.67 -12.34
CA VAL A 159 0.82 7.84 -12.45
C VAL A 159 -0.23 8.51 -13.32
N ILE A 160 -0.47 9.81 -13.13
CA ILE A 160 -1.42 10.57 -13.95
C ILE A 160 -0.98 10.55 -15.43
N GLU A 161 0.29 10.78 -15.70
CA GLU A 161 0.84 10.72 -17.07
C GLU A 161 0.67 9.32 -17.68
N LEU A 162 0.90 8.27 -16.89
CA LEU A 162 0.70 6.88 -17.33
C LEU A 162 -0.77 6.60 -17.69
N TRP A 163 -1.71 7.12 -16.92
CA TRP A 163 -3.13 6.84 -17.12
C TRP A 163 -3.79 7.71 -18.18
N THR A 164 -3.37 8.97 -18.27
CA THR A 164 -4.02 9.97 -19.14
C THR A 164 -3.21 10.32 -20.38
N GLY A 165 -1.92 10.01 -20.38
CA GLY A 165 -0.98 10.47 -21.41
C GLY A 165 -0.66 11.97 -21.34
N ILE A 166 -1.10 12.67 -20.28
CA ILE A 166 -0.93 14.12 -20.09
C ILE A 166 0.10 14.37 -19.01
N PRO A 167 1.21 15.10 -19.25
CA PRO A 167 2.14 15.49 -18.22
C PRO A 167 1.44 16.35 -17.15
N ALA A 168 1.38 15.86 -15.91
CA ALA A 168 0.61 16.51 -14.83
C ALA A 168 1.38 17.62 -14.10
N VAL A 169 2.72 17.67 -14.25
CA VAL A 169 3.59 18.67 -13.62
C VAL A 169 4.63 19.19 -14.61
N LYS A 170 4.71 20.50 -14.70
CA LYS A 170 5.87 21.23 -15.20
C LYS A 170 6.44 22.05 -14.07
#